data_30929d84eabf8e26c08bd890b6893bfb
#
_entry.id   30929d84eabf8e26c08bd890b6893bfb
#
_cell.length_a   1.000
_cell.length_b   1.000
_cell.length_c   1.000
_cell.angle_alpha   90.00
_cell.angle_beta   90.00
_cell.angle_gamma   90.00
#
_symmetry.space_group_name_H-M   'P 1'
#
loop_
_entity.id
_entity.type
_entity.pdbx_description
1 polymer ?
#
loop_
_entity_poly.entity_id
_entity_poly.type
_entity_poly.pdbx_seq_one_letter_code
_entity_poly.pdbx_strand_id
1 'polypeptide(L)'
;MLFNNNEEINQALQGIATQDNGDLVINNADKLRGDILDKLVLNAATNPSAEIKGLSRFIIKSAALELGIVNSSIQGLYETRGRGEIKGFTVPALNIRGLPYELCRAIFRTAIKTDAGAFIFELAKSEIGYTFQKPQELSTVILAAAIKEGYKGSVFIQGDHFQVNAKNYAQDKEKEIAGLKTLIEDGIAGGFYNIDIDTSTLVDLSKPNVVEQQRANFEVGAELTKYIRELEPAGITISVGGEIGEVGKENSNEKELRAYLDNFNEILEKEKPGAEGISKISIQTGTSHGGVPLPDGTVAEVNLDFDTLENLSKISRESYGLAGAVQHGASTLPQNLFHKFPELETAAIHLATDVQTITYSRSL
;
A
#
# COMPACT_ATOMS: atom_id res chain seq x y z
N MET A 1 13.30 24.24 -13.29
CA MET A 1 14.10 24.04 -14.52
C MET A 1 14.77 22.67 -14.42
N LEU A 2 14.77 21.87 -15.50
CA LEU A 2 15.41 20.54 -15.49
C LEU A 2 16.94 20.69 -15.52
N PHE A 3 17.61 19.67 -14.98
CA PHE A 3 19.05 19.51 -15.15
C PHE A 3 19.36 18.95 -16.54
N ASN A 4 20.45 19.39 -17.14
CA ASN A 4 20.89 18.93 -18.45
C ASN A 4 21.94 17.80 -18.36
N ASN A 5 22.69 17.73 -17.26
CA ASN A 5 23.73 16.74 -17.01
C ASN A 5 24.00 16.56 -15.50
N ASN A 6 24.84 15.58 -15.17
CA ASN A 6 25.21 15.26 -13.78
C ASN A 6 26.05 16.36 -13.11
N GLU A 7 26.82 17.15 -13.89
CA GLU A 7 27.61 18.24 -13.35
C GLU A 7 26.73 19.34 -12.76
N GLU A 8 25.59 19.66 -13.40
CA GLU A 8 24.63 20.62 -12.86
C GLU A 8 24.01 20.14 -11.54
N ILE A 9 23.77 18.82 -11.40
CA ILE A 9 23.30 18.24 -10.13
C ILE A 9 24.36 18.40 -9.06
N ASN A 10 25.62 18.04 -9.37
CA ASN A 10 26.74 18.14 -8.44
C ASN A 10 26.97 19.59 -7.99
N GLN A 11 26.93 20.55 -8.92
CA GLN A 11 27.02 21.98 -8.59
C GLN A 11 25.88 22.43 -7.69
N ALA A 12 24.65 21.98 -7.95
CA ALA A 12 23.48 22.34 -7.15
C ALA A 12 23.54 21.75 -5.72
N LEU A 13 24.25 20.64 -5.53
CA LEU A 13 24.47 20.00 -4.22
C LEU A 13 25.69 20.53 -3.47
N GLN A 14 26.48 21.44 -4.06
CA GLN A 14 27.69 21.97 -3.44
C GLN A 14 27.38 22.66 -2.10
N GLY A 15 28.05 22.20 -1.03
CA GLY A 15 27.81 22.68 0.33
C GLY A 15 26.47 22.21 0.96
N ILE A 16 25.76 21.31 0.30
CA ILE A 16 24.52 20.68 0.78
C ILE A 16 24.76 19.21 1.09
N ALA A 17 25.40 18.49 0.17
CA ALA A 17 25.70 17.08 0.30
C ALA A 17 27.08 16.77 -0.30
N THR A 18 27.71 15.72 0.20
CA THR A 18 28.96 15.16 -0.34
C THR A 18 28.83 13.66 -0.48
N GLN A 19 29.62 13.06 -1.36
CA GLN A 19 29.77 11.61 -1.44
C GLN A 19 31.01 11.19 -0.63
N ASP A 20 30.82 10.23 0.26
CA ASP A 20 31.88 9.56 1.00
C ASP A 20 31.77 8.06 0.86
N ASN A 21 32.81 7.40 0.29
CA ASN A 21 32.85 5.94 0.04
C ASN A 21 31.64 5.36 -0.71
N GLY A 22 30.94 6.17 -1.51
CA GLY A 22 29.74 5.77 -2.25
C GLY A 22 28.42 6.14 -1.56
N ASP A 23 28.46 6.50 -0.30
CA ASP A 23 27.29 6.98 0.46
C ASP A 23 27.13 8.51 0.32
N LEU A 24 25.87 8.96 0.40
CA LEU A 24 25.55 10.38 0.41
C LEU A 24 25.52 10.89 1.85
N VAL A 25 26.35 11.90 2.13
CA VAL A 25 26.37 12.58 3.44
C VAL A 25 25.73 13.95 3.31
N ILE A 26 24.72 14.24 4.14
CA ILE A 26 24.00 15.51 4.14
C ILE A 26 24.67 16.50 5.10
N ASN A 27 25.37 17.48 4.55
CA ASN A 27 26.05 18.53 5.33
C ASN A 27 25.11 19.64 5.79
N ASN A 28 24.02 19.87 5.05
CA ASN A 28 23.04 20.92 5.36
C ASN A 28 21.63 20.53 4.95
N ALA A 29 20.90 19.94 5.91
CA ALA A 29 19.53 19.48 5.69
C ALA A 29 18.55 20.61 5.35
N ASP A 30 18.70 21.79 5.94
CA ASP A 30 17.80 22.93 5.71
C ASP A 30 17.96 23.48 4.29
N LYS A 31 19.20 23.57 3.79
CA LYS A 31 19.42 23.92 2.39
C LYS A 31 18.90 22.86 1.43
N LEU A 32 19.02 21.58 1.79
CA LEU A 32 18.44 20.49 0.98
C LEU A 32 16.90 20.63 0.89
N ARG A 33 16.23 20.91 2.01
CA ARG A 33 14.76 21.12 2.05
C ARG A 33 14.30 22.36 1.28
N GLY A 34 15.19 23.22 0.85
CA GLY A 34 14.89 24.38 0.01
C GLY A 34 14.52 23.99 -1.43
N ASP A 35 14.79 24.88 -2.37
CA ASP A 35 14.45 24.76 -3.79
C ASP A 35 15.17 23.58 -4.48
N ILE A 36 16.30 23.12 -3.93
CA ILE A 36 17.07 22.05 -4.54
C ILE A 36 16.31 20.72 -4.48
N LEU A 37 15.61 20.43 -3.38
CA LEU A 37 14.80 19.21 -3.27
C LEU A 37 13.64 19.23 -4.27
N ASP A 38 12.95 20.36 -4.41
CA ASP A 38 11.86 20.51 -5.37
C ASP A 38 12.36 20.32 -6.81
N LYS A 39 13.56 20.83 -7.10
CA LYS A 39 14.22 20.62 -8.40
C LYS A 39 14.59 19.15 -8.61
N LEU A 40 15.11 18.46 -7.60
CA LEU A 40 15.38 17.02 -7.66
C LEU A 40 14.12 16.20 -7.90
N VAL A 41 13.00 16.51 -7.21
CA VAL A 41 11.70 15.86 -7.42
C VAL A 41 11.22 16.04 -8.86
N LEU A 42 11.28 17.26 -9.38
CA LEU A 42 10.91 17.52 -10.77
C LEU A 42 11.72 16.68 -11.75
N ASN A 43 13.05 16.58 -11.53
CA ASN A 43 13.92 15.76 -12.38
C ASN A 43 13.68 14.26 -12.21
N ALA A 44 13.46 13.79 -10.98
CA ALA A 44 13.16 12.39 -10.68
C ALA A 44 11.86 11.90 -11.35
N ALA A 45 10.87 12.80 -11.56
CA ALA A 45 9.61 12.49 -12.20
C ALA A 45 9.64 12.73 -13.71
N THR A 46 10.12 13.88 -14.17
CA THR A 46 9.86 14.39 -15.53
C THR A 46 11.07 14.53 -16.44
N ASN A 47 12.31 14.35 -15.94
CA ASN A 47 13.48 14.52 -16.81
C ASN A 47 13.48 13.47 -17.94
N PRO A 48 13.68 13.87 -19.21
CA PRO A 48 13.73 12.93 -20.33
C PRO A 48 14.93 12.00 -20.30
N SER A 49 16.06 12.42 -19.67
CA SER A 49 17.24 11.58 -19.49
C SER A 49 17.00 10.56 -18.38
N ALA A 50 17.09 9.27 -18.72
CA ALA A 50 17.01 8.18 -17.74
C ALA A 50 18.12 8.25 -16.69
N GLU A 51 19.31 8.70 -17.08
CA GLU A 51 20.47 8.86 -16.19
C GLU A 51 20.20 9.94 -15.13
N ILE A 52 19.78 11.14 -15.54
CA ILE A 52 19.49 12.26 -14.64
C ILE A 52 18.31 11.91 -13.73
N LYS A 53 17.30 11.27 -14.29
CA LYS A 53 16.14 10.76 -13.53
C LYS A 53 16.59 9.77 -12.45
N GLY A 54 17.41 8.80 -12.83
CA GLY A 54 17.97 7.79 -11.93
C GLY A 54 18.84 8.40 -10.83
N LEU A 55 19.74 9.31 -11.18
CA LEU A 55 20.59 10.01 -10.21
C LEU A 55 19.78 10.86 -9.23
N SER A 56 18.75 11.58 -9.71
CA SER A 56 17.87 12.37 -8.86
C SER A 56 17.11 11.48 -7.86
N ARG A 57 16.62 10.32 -8.30
CA ARG A 57 15.97 9.31 -7.44
C ARG A 57 16.92 8.74 -6.41
N PHE A 58 18.14 8.40 -6.83
CA PHE A 58 19.18 7.91 -5.93
C PHE A 58 19.49 8.93 -4.82
N ILE A 59 19.74 10.19 -5.19
CA ILE A 59 20.03 11.26 -4.24
C ILE A 59 18.90 11.43 -3.22
N ILE A 60 17.63 11.46 -3.66
CA ILE A 60 16.48 11.60 -2.77
C ILE A 60 16.39 10.42 -1.80
N LYS A 61 16.50 9.18 -2.29
CA LYS A 61 16.42 7.97 -1.46
C LYS A 61 17.55 7.89 -0.44
N SER A 62 18.79 8.19 -0.87
CA SER A 62 19.97 8.22 0.01
C SER A 62 19.86 9.33 1.06
N ALA A 63 19.41 10.52 0.66
CA ALA A 63 19.19 11.62 1.58
C ALA A 63 18.09 11.32 2.61
N ALA A 64 17.03 10.63 2.21
CA ALA A 64 15.99 10.19 3.13
C ALA A 64 16.57 9.30 4.22
N LEU A 65 17.33 8.27 3.81
CA LEU A 65 17.97 7.34 4.75
C LEU A 65 18.92 8.05 5.71
N GLU A 66 19.81 8.92 5.21
CA GLU A 66 20.76 9.71 5.99
C GLU A 66 20.05 10.63 7.00
N LEU A 67 18.86 11.14 6.66
CA LEU A 67 18.05 11.99 7.53
C LEU A 67 17.16 11.21 8.51
N GLY A 68 17.28 9.88 8.56
CA GLY A 68 16.50 9.01 9.44
C GLY A 68 15.06 8.76 8.97
N ILE A 69 14.82 8.85 7.66
CA ILE A 69 13.56 8.50 7.00
C ILE A 69 13.74 7.15 6.33
N VAL A 70 13.09 6.11 6.85
CA VAL A 70 13.30 4.73 6.42
C VAL A 70 12.06 4.20 5.71
N ASN A 71 12.21 3.88 4.42
CA ASN A 71 11.18 3.13 3.71
C ASN A 71 11.11 1.71 4.28
N SER A 72 9.97 1.32 4.84
CA SER A 72 9.85 0.15 5.71
C SER A 72 8.66 -0.73 5.36
N SER A 73 8.73 -1.99 5.76
CA SER A 73 7.58 -2.88 5.88
C SER A 73 6.83 -2.64 7.20
N ILE A 74 5.51 -2.70 7.16
CA ILE A 74 4.66 -2.65 8.35
C ILE A 74 4.50 -4.03 9.02
N GLN A 75 5.10 -5.08 8.47
CA GLN A 75 4.97 -6.46 8.92
C GLN A 75 5.14 -6.61 10.44
N GLY A 76 6.23 -6.08 11.00
CA GLY A 76 6.50 -6.20 12.44
C GLY A 76 5.44 -5.55 13.33
N LEU A 77 4.82 -4.44 12.90
CA LEU A 77 3.70 -3.82 13.60
C LEU A 77 2.47 -4.73 13.58
N TYR A 78 2.18 -5.32 12.42
CA TYR A 78 1.04 -6.20 12.25
C TYR A 78 1.20 -7.53 13.00
N GLU A 79 2.40 -8.12 13.01
CA GLU A 79 2.70 -9.29 13.84
C GLU A 79 2.51 -9.02 15.32
N THR A 80 3.04 -7.89 15.81
CA THR A 80 2.90 -7.49 17.22
C THR A 80 1.43 -7.31 17.60
N ARG A 81 0.63 -6.78 16.69
CA ARG A 81 -0.81 -6.67 16.85
C ARG A 81 -1.51 -8.03 16.81
N GLY A 82 -1.13 -8.91 15.88
CA GLY A 82 -1.66 -10.27 15.76
C GLY A 82 -1.43 -11.09 17.03
N ARG A 83 -0.29 -10.91 17.70
CA ARG A 83 -0.01 -11.50 19.02
C ARG A 83 -0.77 -10.84 20.18
N GLY A 84 -1.53 -9.78 19.92
CA GLY A 84 -2.30 -9.08 20.95
C GLY A 84 -1.47 -8.21 21.90
N GLU A 85 -0.20 -7.94 21.60
CA GLU A 85 0.69 -7.12 22.42
C GLU A 85 0.34 -5.62 22.34
N ILE A 86 -0.21 -5.20 21.19
CA ILE A 86 -0.69 -3.83 20.95
C ILE A 86 -2.09 -3.88 20.37
N LYS A 87 -2.92 -2.88 20.70
CA LYS A 87 -4.33 -2.81 20.28
C LYS A 87 -4.87 -1.39 20.32
N GLY A 88 -6.13 -1.19 19.92
CA GLY A 88 -6.85 0.09 20.04
C GLY A 88 -6.47 1.12 19.00
N PHE A 89 -5.96 0.70 17.84
CA PHE A 89 -5.68 1.59 16.71
C PHE A 89 -6.04 0.90 15.38
N THR A 90 -6.22 1.70 14.35
CA THR A 90 -6.39 1.25 12.96
C THR A 90 -5.45 2.06 12.09
N VAL A 91 -4.76 1.40 11.16
CA VAL A 91 -3.83 2.06 10.25
C VAL A 91 -4.59 2.64 9.06
N PRO A 92 -4.57 3.95 8.81
CA PRO A 92 -5.11 4.51 7.58
C PRO A 92 -4.14 4.26 6.42
N ALA A 93 -4.64 3.70 5.32
CA ALA A 93 -3.96 3.60 4.06
C ALA A 93 -4.52 4.67 3.11
N LEU A 94 -3.67 5.60 2.70
CA LEU A 94 -4.02 6.80 1.97
C LEU A 94 -3.64 6.65 0.50
N ASN A 95 -4.63 6.64 -0.39
CA ASN A 95 -4.42 6.44 -1.82
C ASN A 95 -3.93 7.73 -2.50
N ILE A 96 -2.76 7.67 -3.15
CA ILE A 96 -2.04 8.84 -3.70
C ILE A 96 -2.09 8.84 -5.22
N ARG A 97 -3.26 9.09 -5.80
CA ARG A 97 -3.46 9.07 -7.26
C ARG A 97 -3.36 10.43 -7.95
N GLY A 98 -3.13 11.52 -7.23
CA GLY A 98 -3.01 12.86 -7.81
C GLY A 98 -2.15 13.80 -6.99
N LEU A 99 -1.39 14.70 -7.64
CA LEU A 99 -0.49 15.67 -7.02
C LEU A 99 0.38 15.08 -5.89
N PRO A 100 1.07 13.92 -6.13
CA PRO A 100 1.62 13.10 -5.07
C PRO A 100 2.60 13.86 -4.16
N TYR A 101 3.44 14.75 -4.69
CA TYR A 101 4.40 15.48 -3.88
C TYR A 101 3.70 16.43 -2.88
N GLU A 102 2.78 17.27 -3.35
CA GLU A 102 2.11 18.24 -2.49
C GLU A 102 1.14 17.56 -1.51
N LEU A 103 0.44 16.53 -1.97
CA LEU A 103 -0.46 15.76 -1.11
C LEU A 103 0.31 15.06 0.01
N CYS A 104 1.40 14.36 -0.30
CA CYS A 104 2.22 13.68 0.71
C CYS A 104 2.85 14.68 1.69
N ARG A 105 3.28 15.85 1.23
CA ARG A 105 3.75 16.93 2.12
C ARG A 105 2.66 17.36 3.11
N ALA A 106 1.43 17.55 2.64
CA ALA A 106 0.31 17.90 3.51
C ALA A 106 0.03 16.81 4.55
N ILE A 107 0.11 15.54 4.15
CA ILE A 107 -0.05 14.39 5.03
C ILE A 107 1.06 14.36 6.09
N PHE A 108 2.34 14.47 5.71
CA PHE A 108 3.45 14.49 6.67
C PHE A 108 3.37 15.66 7.66
N ARG A 109 3.04 16.88 7.18
CA ARG A 109 2.81 18.03 8.08
C ARG A 109 1.71 17.75 9.09
N THR A 110 0.62 17.13 8.65
CA THR A 110 -0.50 16.78 9.52
C THR A 110 -0.07 15.72 10.52
N ALA A 111 0.60 14.66 10.06
CA ALA A 111 1.10 13.59 10.91
C ALA A 111 2.04 14.10 12.01
N ILE A 112 2.99 14.96 11.66
CA ILE A 112 3.90 15.59 12.64
C ILE A 112 3.11 16.45 13.63
N LYS A 113 2.18 17.26 13.15
CA LYS A 113 1.38 18.18 14.01
C LYS A 113 0.49 17.43 14.99
N THR A 114 -0.04 16.28 14.59
CA THR A 114 -0.99 15.49 15.40
C THR A 114 -0.32 14.34 16.15
N ASP A 115 1.00 14.19 16.05
CA ASP A 115 1.74 13.06 16.59
C ASP A 115 1.11 11.72 16.15
N ALA A 116 0.81 11.63 14.85
CA ALA A 116 0.13 10.47 14.30
C ALA A 116 1.01 9.22 14.38
N GLY A 117 0.39 8.09 14.71
CA GLY A 117 1.02 6.78 14.64
C GLY A 117 1.28 6.32 13.20
N ALA A 118 1.21 5.00 12.96
CA ALA A 118 1.45 4.43 11.64
C ALA A 118 0.35 4.82 10.63
N PHE A 119 0.76 5.13 9.42
CA PHE A 119 -0.08 5.33 8.23
C PHE A 119 0.65 4.86 6.98
N ILE A 120 -0.12 4.48 5.95
CA ILE A 120 0.39 3.90 4.71
C ILE A 120 0.08 4.85 3.55
N PHE A 121 1.01 5.00 2.62
CA PHE A 121 0.77 5.57 1.30
C PHE A 121 0.58 4.44 0.29
N GLU A 122 -0.47 4.49 -0.50
CA GLU A 122 -0.76 3.39 -1.43
C GLU A 122 -1.12 3.84 -2.83
N LEU A 123 -0.97 2.91 -3.78
CA LEU A 123 -1.44 3.06 -5.16
C LEU A 123 -1.83 1.68 -5.71
N ALA A 124 -3.02 1.61 -6.32
CA ALA A 124 -3.52 0.36 -6.87
C ALA A 124 -2.93 0.03 -8.26
N LYS A 125 -2.93 -1.27 -8.63
CA LYS A 125 -2.51 -1.73 -9.96
C LYS A 125 -3.12 -0.93 -11.10
N SER A 126 -4.44 -0.71 -11.07
CA SER A 126 -5.15 0.06 -12.10
C SER A 126 -4.70 1.52 -12.15
N GLU A 127 -4.43 2.11 -11.00
CA GLU A 127 -4.02 3.50 -10.82
C GLU A 127 -2.59 3.73 -11.32
N ILE A 128 -1.67 2.81 -11.04
CA ILE A 128 -0.33 2.80 -11.66
C ILE A 128 -0.45 2.86 -13.19
N GLY A 129 -1.43 2.14 -13.75
CA GLY A 129 -1.69 2.11 -15.19
C GLY A 129 -2.13 3.45 -15.75
N TYR A 130 -3.22 4.04 -15.22
CA TYR A 130 -3.80 5.25 -15.81
C TYR A 130 -3.14 6.57 -15.37
N THR A 131 -2.46 6.59 -14.22
CA THR A 131 -1.65 7.75 -13.81
C THR A 131 -0.26 7.76 -14.43
N PHE A 132 0.17 6.66 -15.01
CA PHE A 132 1.55 6.43 -15.48
C PHE A 132 2.61 6.58 -14.37
N GLN A 133 2.20 6.60 -13.12
CA GLN A 133 3.09 6.75 -11.96
C GLN A 133 3.66 5.39 -11.55
N LYS A 134 4.90 5.14 -11.93
CA LYS A 134 5.60 3.90 -11.60
C LYS A 134 5.96 3.81 -10.12
N PRO A 135 6.08 2.60 -9.53
CA PRO A 135 6.43 2.41 -8.11
C PRO A 135 7.68 3.17 -7.68
N GLN A 136 8.75 3.14 -8.50
CA GLN A 136 9.99 3.87 -8.21
C GLN A 136 9.81 5.39 -8.16
N GLU A 137 8.92 5.95 -8.97
CA GLU A 137 8.62 7.37 -8.95
C GLU A 137 7.83 7.75 -7.70
N LEU A 138 6.75 7.01 -7.43
CA LEU A 138 5.90 7.26 -6.27
C LEU A 138 6.71 7.21 -4.96
N SER A 139 7.50 6.14 -4.74
CA SER A 139 8.31 6.01 -3.53
C SER A 139 9.32 7.15 -3.39
N THR A 140 9.96 7.56 -4.49
CA THR A 140 10.89 8.69 -4.48
C THR A 140 10.20 9.99 -4.09
N VAL A 141 9.02 10.25 -4.65
CA VAL A 141 8.24 11.47 -4.38
C VAL A 141 7.75 11.50 -2.93
N ILE A 142 7.29 10.37 -2.39
CA ILE A 142 6.88 10.25 -0.98
C ILE A 142 8.06 10.53 -0.05
N LEU A 143 9.22 9.92 -0.30
CA LEU A 143 10.43 10.15 0.51
C LEU A 143 10.91 11.60 0.43
N ALA A 144 10.85 12.22 -0.74
CA ALA A 144 11.16 13.64 -0.89
C ALA A 144 10.18 14.53 -0.09
N ALA A 145 8.90 14.19 -0.09
CA ALA A 145 7.91 14.91 0.72
C ALA A 145 8.21 14.80 2.22
N ALA A 146 8.62 13.60 2.69
CA ALA A 146 9.07 13.39 4.07
C ALA A 146 10.30 14.24 4.42
N ILE A 147 11.32 14.29 3.52
CA ILE A 147 12.50 15.16 3.70
C ILE A 147 12.07 16.62 3.80
N LYS A 148 11.20 17.07 2.88
CA LYS A 148 10.73 18.48 2.81
C LYS A 148 10.09 18.94 4.09
N GLU A 149 9.27 18.10 4.69
CA GLU A 149 8.52 18.43 5.91
C GLU A 149 9.28 18.08 7.21
N GLY A 150 10.49 17.51 7.10
CA GLY A 150 11.33 17.18 8.26
C GLY A 150 10.84 15.97 9.06
N TYR A 151 10.04 15.09 8.45
CA TYR A 151 9.61 13.83 9.04
C TYR A 151 10.82 12.94 9.37
N LYS A 152 10.67 12.10 10.39
CA LYS A 152 11.65 11.07 10.76
C LYS A 152 10.93 9.78 11.12
N GLY A 153 11.56 8.65 10.84
CA GLY A 153 11.01 7.33 11.15
C GLY A 153 10.58 6.56 9.92
N SER A 154 9.76 5.53 10.14
CA SER A 154 9.31 4.62 9.09
C SER A 154 8.29 5.28 8.17
N VAL A 155 8.45 5.03 6.88
CA VAL A 155 7.50 5.37 5.82
C VAL A 155 7.02 4.07 5.19
N PHE A 156 5.72 3.82 5.24
CA PHE A 156 5.11 2.62 4.69
C PHE A 156 4.49 2.92 3.34
N ILE A 157 4.95 2.23 2.30
CA ILE A 157 4.47 2.39 0.92
C ILE A 157 3.92 1.05 0.45
N GLN A 158 2.70 1.05 -0.09
CA GLN A 158 1.94 -0.13 -0.41
C GLN A 158 1.49 -0.18 -1.87
N GLY A 159 1.60 -1.36 -2.47
CA GLY A 159 0.84 -1.72 -3.66
C GLY A 159 -0.53 -2.22 -3.24
N ASP A 160 -1.56 -1.43 -3.50
CA ASP A 160 -2.94 -1.78 -3.20
C ASP A 160 -3.58 -2.54 -4.36
N HIS A 161 -4.43 -3.51 -4.08
CA HIS A 161 -5.12 -4.30 -5.09
C HIS A 161 -4.21 -4.73 -6.26
N PHE A 162 -3.14 -5.48 -5.98
CA PHE A 162 -2.43 -6.20 -7.03
C PHE A 162 -3.34 -7.34 -7.50
N GLN A 163 -4.39 -6.93 -8.19
CA GLN A 163 -5.56 -7.73 -8.48
C GLN A 163 -5.41 -8.55 -9.75
N VAL A 164 -5.84 -9.81 -9.69
CA VAL A 164 -6.04 -10.68 -10.87
C VAL A 164 -7.24 -10.19 -11.67
N ASN A 165 -7.07 -10.05 -12.97
CA ASN A 165 -8.19 -9.82 -13.87
C ASN A 165 -8.82 -11.17 -14.26
N ALA A 166 -10.01 -11.47 -13.74
CA ALA A 166 -10.68 -12.75 -13.96
C ALA A 166 -10.91 -13.10 -15.45
N LYS A 167 -11.17 -12.09 -16.29
CA LYS A 167 -11.37 -12.31 -17.74
C LYS A 167 -10.07 -12.71 -18.43
N ASN A 168 -8.98 -12.02 -18.13
CA ASN A 168 -7.66 -12.33 -18.65
C ASN A 168 -7.19 -13.70 -18.15
N TYR A 169 -7.40 -13.98 -16.87
CA TYR A 169 -7.07 -15.25 -16.26
C TYR A 169 -7.81 -16.42 -16.90
N ALA A 170 -9.10 -16.26 -17.21
CA ALA A 170 -9.87 -17.26 -17.91
C ALA A 170 -9.41 -17.49 -19.38
N GLN A 171 -8.82 -16.48 -20.01
CA GLN A 171 -8.30 -16.57 -21.37
C GLN A 171 -6.89 -17.16 -21.40
N ASP A 172 -6.01 -16.70 -20.50
CA ASP A 172 -4.60 -17.08 -20.43
C ASP A 172 -4.09 -16.86 -19.00
N LYS A 173 -4.23 -17.90 -18.18
CA LYS A 173 -3.80 -17.91 -16.77
C LYS A 173 -2.32 -17.55 -16.62
N GLU A 174 -1.47 -18.16 -17.41
CA GLU A 174 -0.01 -18.00 -17.30
C GLU A 174 0.40 -16.56 -17.59
N LYS A 175 -0.19 -15.96 -18.61
CA LYS A 175 0.07 -14.57 -18.98
C LYS A 175 -0.41 -13.57 -17.93
N GLU A 176 -1.61 -13.76 -17.36
CA GLU A 176 -2.13 -12.87 -16.31
C GLU A 176 -1.26 -12.94 -15.06
N ILE A 177 -0.88 -14.14 -14.62
CA ILE A 177 -0.01 -14.33 -13.45
C ILE A 177 1.40 -13.78 -13.72
N ALA A 178 1.97 -14.00 -14.89
CA ALA A 178 3.27 -13.44 -15.26
C ALA A 178 3.24 -11.88 -15.23
N GLY A 179 2.16 -11.28 -15.68
CA GLY A 179 1.97 -9.83 -15.63
C GLY A 179 1.92 -9.29 -14.18
N LEU A 180 1.28 -10.03 -13.26
CA LEU A 180 1.28 -9.68 -11.84
C LEU A 180 2.65 -9.87 -11.19
N LYS A 181 3.37 -10.94 -11.52
CA LYS A 181 4.74 -11.16 -11.06
C LYS A 181 5.67 -10.03 -11.47
N THR A 182 5.57 -9.57 -12.73
CA THR A 182 6.32 -8.38 -13.19
C THR A 182 5.95 -7.12 -12.40
N LEU A 183 4.67 -6.91 -12.08
CA LEU A 183 4.24 -5.77 -11.26
C LEU A 183 4.79 -5.86 -9.82
N ILE A 184 4.82 -7.06 -9.25
CA ILE A 184 5.42 -7.33 -7.92
C ILE A 184 6.91 -7.01 -7.94
N GLU A 185 7.66 -7.47 -8.96
CA GLU A 185 9.08 -7.14 -9.16
C GLU A 185 9.31 -5.63 -9.23
N ASP A 186 8.54 -4.93 -10.07
CA ASP A 186 8.60 -3.47 -10.21
C ASP A 186 8.26 -2.76 -8.89
N GLY A 187 7.27 -3.27 -8.16
CA GLY A 187 6.87 -2.78 -6.85
C GLY A 187 8.00 -2.89 -5.83
N ILE A 188 8.55 -4.08 -5.65
CA ILE A 188 9.64 -4.36 -4.70
C ILE A 188 10.88 -3.56 -5.05
N ALA A 189 11.31 -3.56 -6.32
CA ALA A 189 12.42 -2.75 -6.80
C ALA A 189 12.16 -1.24 -6.63
N GLY A 190 10.90 -0.82 -6.68
CA GLY A 190 10.45 0.53 -6.41
C GLY A 190 10.50 0.92 -4.94
N GLY A 191 10.48 -0.07 -4.03
CA GLY A 191 10.43 0.12 -2.58
C GLY A 191 9.01 -0.01 -2.01
N PHE A 192 8.13 -0.73 -2.68
CA PHE A 192 6.86 -1.15 -2.10
C PHE A 192 7.12 -2.37 -1.22
N TYR A 193 7.25 -2.14 0.08
CA TYR A 193 7.50 -3.19 1.06
C TYR A 193 6.22 -3.64 1.79
N ASN A 194 5.07 -3.26 1.23
CA ASN A 194 3.74 -3.69 1.62
C ASN A 194 2.97 -3.94 0.31
N ILE A 195 2.35 -5.11 0.14
CA ILE A 195 1.67 -5.50 -1.10
C ILE A 195 0.39 -6.24 -0.76
N ASP A 196 -0.75 -5.73 -1.20
CA ASP A 196 -2.04 -6.40 -1.07
C ASP A 196 -2.35 -7.16 -2.36
N ILE A 197 -2.34 -8.49 -2.25
CA ILE A 197 -2.68 -9.41 -3.33
C ILE A 197 -4.19 -9.62 -3.32
N ASP A 198 -4.84 -9.29 -4.41
CA ASP A 198 -6.27 -9.48 -4.60
C ASP A 198 -6.55 -10.52 -5.68
N THR A 199 -6.85 -11.72 -5.23
CA THR A 199 -7.27 -12.84 -6.06
C THR A 199 -8.75 -13.18 -5.91
N SER A 200 -9.50 -12.36 -5.15
CA SER A 200 -10.92 -12.56 -4.85
C SER A 200 -11.82 -12.58 -6.08
N THR A 201 -11.40 -11.92 -7.16
CA THR A 201 -12.10 -11.96 -8.46
C THR A 201 -12.19 -13.37 -9.07
N LEU A 202 -11.42 -14.32 -8.56
CA LEU A 202 -11.40 -15.71 -9.01
C LEU A 202 -12.37 -16.62 -8.23
N VAL A 203 -13.09 -16.08 -7.25
CA VAL A 203 -14.10 -16.84 -6.51
C VAL A 203 -15.23 -17.28 -7.46
N ASP A 204 -15.57 -18.57 -7.42
CA ASP A 204 -16.57 -19.17 -8.29
C ASP A 204 -17.77 -19.72 -7.49
N LEU A 205 -18.82 -18.92 -7.38
CA LEU A 205 -20.04 -19.27 -6.66
C LEU A 205 -20.85 -20.43 -7.28
N SER A 206 -20.51 -20.88 -8.48
CA SER A 206 -21.15 -22.05 -9.11
C SER A 206 -20.71 -23.38 -8.47
N LYS A 207 -19.64 -23.37 -7.68
CA LYS A 207 -19.09 -24.55 -7.03
C LYS A 207 -19.93 -24.99 -5.82
N PRO A 208 -19.91 -26.31 -5.51
CA PRO A 208 -20.86 -26.91 -4.56
C PRO A 208 -20.63 -26.52 -3.09
N ASN A 209 -19.44 -26.07 -2.73
CA ASN A 209 -19.09 -25.72 -1.35
C ASN A 209 -18.08 -24.57 -1.31
N VAL A 210 -17.95 -23.96 -0.15
CA VAL A 210 -17.15 -22.74 0.07
C VAL A 210 -15.67 -22.94 -0.23
N VAL A 211 -15.11 -24.11 0.04
CA VAL A 211 -13.69 -24.41 -0.25
C VAL A 211 -13.47 -24.43 -1.76
N GLU A 212 -14.34 -25.12 -2.51
CA GLU A 212 -14.27 -25.15 -3.97
C GLU A 212 -14.51 -23.76 -4.60
N GLN A 213 -15.40 -22.97 -3.99
CA GLN A 213 -15.66 -21.59 -4.44
C GLN A 213 -14.42 -20.71 -4.28
N GLN A 214 -13.70 -20.85 -3.19
CA GLN A 214 -12.50 -20.06 -2.86
C GLN A 214 -11.21 -20.65 -3.44
N ARG A 215 -11.23 -21.83 -4.05
CA ARG A 215 -10.02 -22.59 -4.46
C ARG A 215 -9.04 -21.74 -5.28
N ALA A 216 -9.50 -21.13 -6.36
CA ALA A 216 -8.61 -20.33 -7.21
C ALA A 216 -8.10 -19.08 -6.47
N ASN A 217 -8.88 -18.51 -5.55
CA ASN A 217 -8.49 -17.38 -4.72
C ASN A 217 -7.29 -17.76 -3.84
N PHE A 218 -7.40 -18.81 -3.00
CA PHE A 218 -6.32 -19.16 -2.09
C PHE A 218 -5.11 -19.79 -2.80
N GLU A 219 -5.28 -20.57 -3.87
CA GLU A 219 -4.16 -21.16 -4.63
C GLU A 219 -3.29 -20.09 -5.29
N VAL A 220 -3.91 -19.15 -6.00
CA VAL A 220 -3.17 -18.06 -6.66
C VAL A 220 -2.61 -17.07 -5.63
N GLY A 221 -3.35 -16.79 -4.56
CA GLY A 221 -2.87 -15.97 -3.44
C GLY A 221 -1.59 -16.54 -2.82
N ALA A 222 -1.56 -17.85 -2.56
CA ALA A 222 -0.38 -18.54 -2.03
C ALA A 222 0.79 -18.54 -3.02
N GLU A 223 0.52 -18.76 -4.33
CA GLU A 223 1.54 -18.71 -5.39
C GLU A 223 2.22 -17.32 -5.44
N LEU A 224 1.44 -16.26 -5.43
CA LEU A 224 1.97 -14.89 -5.52
C LEU A 224 2.67 -14.48 -4.21
N THR A 225 2.16 -14.90 -3.06
CA THR A 225 2.83 -14.67 -1.76
C THR A 225 4.18 -15.37 -1.71
N LYS A 226 4.25 -16.65 -2.09
CA LYS A 226 5.52 -17.38 -2.23
C LYS A 226 6.50 -16.62 -3.13
N TYR A 227 6.03 -16.10 -4.26
CA TYR A 227 6.86 -15.33 -5.18
C TYR A 227 7.40 -14.04 -4.54
N ILE A 228 6.59 -13.31 -3.77
CA ILE A 228 7.05 -12.16 -2.99
C ILE A 228 8.17 -12.56 -2.03
N ARG A 229 8.00 -13.69 -1.30
CA ARG A 229 8.99 -14.21 -0.35
C ARG A 229 10.33 -14.61 -1.00
N GLU A 230 10.33 -14.88 -2.31
CA GLU A 230 11.56 -15.17 -3.08
C GLU A 230 12.31 -13.89 -3.50
N LEU A 231 11.60 -12.76 -3.54
CA LEU A 231 12.13 -11.46 -4.00
C LEU A 231 12.46 -10.50 -2.85
N GLU A 232 12.19 -10.85 -1.61
CA GLU A 232 12.40 -9.97 -0.46
C GLU A 232 13.83 -9.49 -0.36
N PRO A 233 14.06 -8.17 -0.18
CA PRO A 233 15.38 -7.66 0.13
C PRO A 233 15.88 -8.20 1.47
N ALA A 234 17.19 -8.37 1.60
CA ALA A 234 17.80 -8.87 2.84
C ALA A 234 17.37 -8.01 4.06
N GLY A 235 16.84 -8.67 5.09
CA GLY A 235 16.40 -8.03 6.33
C GLY A 235 15.02 -7.35 6.25
N ILE A 236 14.29 -7.50 5.16
CA ILE A 236 12.93 -6.98 5.01
C ILE A 236 11.97 -8.14 4.75
N THR A 237 11.02 -8.35 5.66
CA THR A 237 9.85 -9.19 5.39
C THR A 237 8.72 -8.30 4.88
N ILE A 238 8.32 -8.49 3.65
CA ILE A 238 7.26 -7.68 3.01
C ILE A 238 5.91 -8.02 3.66
N SER A 239 5.17 -7.01 4.10
CA SER A 239 3.80 -7.20 4.55
C SER A 239 2.91 -7.54 3.35
N VAL A 240 2.31 -8.70 3.36
CA VAL A 240 1.36 -9.15 2.34
C VAL A 240 -0.05 -9.13 2.91
N GLY A 241 -0.98 -8.49 2.21
CA GLY A 241 -2.41 -8.59 2.47
C GLY A 241 -3.06 -9.58 1.52
N GLY A 242 -4.08 -10.29 1.99
CA GLY A 242 -4.96 -11.11 1.17
C GLY A 242 -6.36 -10.53 1.12
N GLU A 243 -7.22 -11.09 0.26
CA GLU A 243 -8.61 -10.64 0.13
C GLU A 243 -9.56 -11.80 -0.13
N ILE A 244 -10.65 -11.87 0.64
CA ILE A 244 -11.76 -12.77 0.34
C ILE A 244 -12.87 -12.07 -0.45
N GLY A 245 -12.87 -10.76 -0.47
CA GLY A 245 -13.57 -9.87 -1.39
C GLY A 245 -15.09 -9.91 -1.36
N GLU A 246 -15.67 -9.28 -2.36
CA GLU A 246 -17.09 -9.27 -2.62
C GLU A 246 -17.51 -10.56 -3.35
N VAL A 247 -18.16 -11.45 -2.62
CA VAL A 247 -18.65 -12.70 -3.16
C VAL A 247 -20.18 -12.61 -3.31
N GLY A 248 -20.66 -12.53 -4.54
CA GLY A 248 -22.10 -12.62 -4.85
C GLY A 248 -22.96 -11.48 -4.31
N LYS A 249 -22.40 -10.30 -4.05
CA LYS A 249 -23.08 -9.14 -3.44
C LYS A 249 -23.50 -9.35 -1.99
N GLU A 250 -22.92 -10.33 -1.30
CA GLU A 250 -23.13 -10.57 0.12
C GLU A 250 -21.89 -10.15 0.92
N ASN A 251 -22.08 -9.87 2.22
CA ASN A 251 -20.96 -9.61 3.12
C ASN A 251 -20.16 -10.90 3.30
N SER A 252 -18.86 -10.73 3.54
CA SER A 252 -17.97 -11.84 3.89
C SER A 252 -18.41 -12.53 5.18
N ASN A 253 -18.12 -13.81 5.31
CA ASN A 253 -18.50 -14.59 6.48
C ASN A 253 -17.36 -15.49 6.98
N GLU A 254 -17.51 -16.03 8.19
CA GLU A 254 -16.50 -16.87 8.83
C GLU A 254 -16.10 -18.10 8.00
N LYS A 255 -17.05 -18.73 7.29
CA LYS A 255 -16.76 -19.93 6.48
C LYS A 255 -15.84 -19.60 5.30
N GLU A 256 -16.04 -18.46 4.67
CA GLU A 256 -15.17 -17.96 3.58
C GLU A 256 -13.78 -17.61 4.11
N LEU A 257 -13.71 -16.90 5.25
CA LEU A 257 -12.46 -16.54 5.89
C LEU A 257 -11.63 -17.80 6.24
N ARG A 258 -12.24 -18.78 6.88
CA ARG A 258 -11.55 -20.02 7.24
C ARG A 258 -11.18 -20.84 6.00
N ALA A 259 -12.09 -20.98 5.04
CA ALA A 259 -11.80 -21.70 3.80
C ALA A 259 -10.59 -21.09 3.05
N TYR A 260 -10.49 -19.76 3.03
CA TYR A 260 -9.35 -19.08 2.43
C TYR A 260 -8.07 -19.32 3.27
N LEU A 261 -8.06 -18.96 4.54
CA LEU A 261 -6.86 -18.94 5.36
C LEU A 261 -6.30 -20.36 5.64
N ASP A 262 -7.15 -21.33 5.92
CA ASP A 262 -6.70 -22.71 6.20
C ASP A 262 -5.99 -23.30 4.97
N ASN A 263 -6.59 -23.18 3.78
CA ASN A 263 -6.03 -23.75 2.56
C ASN A 263 -4.84 -22.92 2.03
N PHE A 264 -4.88 -21.60 2.13
CA PHE A 264 -3.75 -20.73 1.78
C PHE A 264 -2.51 -21.10 2.62
N ASN A 265 -2.65 -21.21 3.93
CA ASN A 265 -1.55 -21.52 4.83
C ASN A 265 -1.01 -22.94 4.58
N GLU A 266 -1.89 -23.94 4.34
CA GLU A 266 -1.47 -25.30 4.00
C GLU A 266 -0.63 -25.35 2.71
N ILE A 267 -1.07 -24.63 1.66
CA ILE A 267 -0.35 -24.58 0.40
C ILE A 267 0.99 -23.86 0.57
N LEU A 268 1.01 -22.72 1.24
CA LEU A 268 2.24 -21.94 1.42
C LEU A 268 3.27 -22.73 2.24
N GLU A 269 2.85 -23.36 3.34
CA GLU A 269 3.74 -24.20 4.16
C GLU A 269 4.28 -25.40 3.38
N LYS A 270 3.47 -26.02 2.53
CA LYS A 270 3.89 -27.13 1.68
C LYS A 270 4.91 -26.71 0.61
N GLU A 271 4.70 -25.56 -0.01
CA GLU A 271 5.54 -25.12 -1.14
C GLU A 271 6.79 -24.34 -0.71
N LYS A 272 6.74 -23.66 0.44
CA LYS A 272 7.83 -22.89 1.03
C LYS A 272 7.77 -22.98 2.56
N PRO A 273 8.22 -24.09 3.15
CA PRO A 273 8.14 -24.32 4.59
C PRO A 273 8.76 -23.17 5.41
N GLY A 274 8.04 -22.72 6.43
CA GLY A 274 8.47 -21.64 7.30
C GLY A 274 8.41 -20.23 6.68
N ALA A 275 7.82 -20.08 5.50
CA ALA A 275 7.59 -18.74 4.93
C ALA A 275 6.47 -18.00 5.67
N GLU A 276 6.68 -16.69 5.89
CA GLU A 276 5.63 -15.84 6.44
C GLU A 276 4.42 -15.77 5.49
N GLY A 277 3.21 -15.96 6.05
CA GLY A 277 1.95 -15.84 5.33
C GLY A 277 1.54 -14.38 5.09
N ILE A 278 0.24 -14.15 4.97
CA ILE A 278 -0.31 -12.79 4.93
C ILE A 278 -0.38 -12.21 6.34
N SER A 279 -0.33 -10.87 6.45
CA SER A 279 -0.36 -10.15 7.72
C SER A 279 -1.72 -9.55 8.07
N LYS A 280 -2.59 -9.40 7.08
CA LYS A 280 -3.95 -8.85 7.18
C LYS A 280 -4.83 -9.43 6.09
N ILE A 281 -6.15 -9.32 6.25
CA ILE A 281 -7.12 -9.85 5.28
C ILE A 281 -8.22 -8.84 4.99
N SER A 282 -8.42 -8.50 3.74
CA SER A 282 -9.53 -7.64 3.29
C SER A 282 -10.82 -8.42 3.17
N ILE A 283 -11.91 -7.81 3.66
CA ILE A 283 -13.25 -8.40 3.70
C ILE A 283 -14.28 -7.43 3.15
N GLN A 284 -15.44 -7.97 2.72
CA GLN A 284 -16.60 -7.18 2.32
C GLN A 284 -17.61 -7.09 3.47
N THR A 285 -18.02 -5.85 3.78
CA THR A 285 -18.98 -5.55 4.85
C THR A 285 -20.08 -4.59 4.40
N GLY A 286 -20.38 -4.56 3.10
CA GLY A 286 -21.48 -3.75 2.54
C GLY A 286 -21.04 -2.40 1.93
N THR A 287 -19.74 -2.10 1.87
CA THR A 287 -19.23 -0.93 1.15
C THR A 287 -19.07 -1.22 -0.33
N SER A 288 -19.35 -0.22 -1.19
CA SER A 288 -18.96 -0.25 -2.60
C SER A 288 -17.89 0.81 -2.86
N HIS A 289 -16.91 0.49 -3.71
CA HIS A 289 -15.89 1.46 -4.12
C HIS A 289 -16.55 2.67 -4.81
N GLY A 290 -16.29 3.88 -4.27
CA GLY A 290 -16.83 5.12 -4.81
C GLY A 290 -18.27 5.45 -4.41
N GLY A 291 -18.93 4.58 -3.64
CA GLY A 291 -20.35 4.71 -3.28
C GLY A 291 -21.28 4.47 -4.47
N VAL A 292 -22.58 4.40 -4.22
CA VAL A 292 -23.61 4.29 -5.24
C VAL A 292 -24.16 5.70 -5.53
N PRO A 293 -23.90 6.28 -6.73
CA PRO A 293 -24.42 7.59 -7.05
C PRO A 293 -25.95 7.54 -7.18
N LEU A 294 -26.62 8.46 -6.49
CA LEU A 294 -28.05 8.66 -6.60
C LEU A 294 -28.40 9.60 -7.76
N PRO A 295 -29.65 9.56 -8.28
CA PRO A 295 -30.07 10.41 -9.40
C PRO A 295 -29.98 11.93 -9.12
N ASP A 296 -29.95 12.33 -7.86
CA ASP A 296 -29.80 13.73 -7.41
C ASP A 296 -28.34 14.18 -7.31
N GLY A 297 -27.38 13.32 -7.68
CA GLY A 297 -25.95 13.60 -7.61
C GLY A 297 -25.31 13.37 -6.24
N THR A 298 -26.08 12.94 -5.25
CA THR A 298 -25.55 12.51 -3.95
C THR A 298 -25.09 11.05 -4.00
N VAL A 299 -24.36 10.61 -2.99
CA VAL A 299 -23.97 9.19 -2.83
C VAL A 299 -24.90 8.54 -1.83
N ALA A 300 -25.37 7.33 -2.15
CA ALA A 300 -26.21 6.57 -1.24
C ALA A 300 -25.51 6.38 0.11
N GLU A 301 -26.30 6.47 1.18
CA GLU A 301 -25.78 6.21 2.52
C GLU A 301 -25.28 4.76 2.62
N VAL A 302 -23.99 4.60 2.92
CA VAL A 302 -23.36 3.28 3.06
C VAL A 302 -23.63 2.78 4.47
N ASN A 303 -24.30 1.67 4.59
CA ASN A 303 -24.53 1.00 5.86
C ASN A 303 -23.49 -0.12 6.03
N LEU A 304 -22.43 0.17 6.79
CA LEU A 304 -21.39 -0.80 7.09
C LEU A 304 -21.88 -1.81 8.13
N ASP A 305 -21.67 -3.09 7.85
CA ASP A 305 -21.90 -4.17 8.81
C ASP A 305 -20.73 -4.28 9.78
N PHE A 306 -20.82 -3.51 10.86
CA PHE A 306 -19.80 -3.49 11.91
C PHE A 306 -19.70 -4.80 12.68
N ASP A 307 -20.76 -5.57 12.80
CA ASP A 307 -20.77 -6.86 13.50
C ASP A 307 -19.95 -7.90 12.69
N THR A 308 -20.13 -7.93 11.37
CA THR A 308 -19.30 -8.74 10.48
C THR A 308 -17.84 -8.31 10.56
N LEU A 309 -17.54 -7.00 10.54
CA LEU A 309 -16.18 -6.49 10.63
C LEU A 309 -15.49 -6.90 11.94
N GLU A 310 -16.19 -6.74 13.09
CA GLU A 310 -15.68 -7.12 14.41
C GLU A 310 -15.39 -8.62 14.48
N ASN A 311 -16.37 -9.43 14.10
CA ASN A 311 -16.25 -10.89 14.17
C ASN A 311 -15.09 -11.42 13.32
N LEU A 312 -15.00 -11.00 12.05
CA LEU A 312 -13.95 -11.47 11.16
C LEU A 312 -12.57 -10.90 11.53
N SER A 313 -12.51 -9.66 12.03
CA SER A 313 -11.26 -9.11 12.58
C SER A 313 -10.76 -9.90 13.79
N LYS A 314 -11.67 -10.27 14.69
CA LYS A 314 -11.37 -11.10 15.87
C LYS A 314 -10.85 -12.47 15.46
N ILE A 315 -11.55 -13.18 14.57
CA ILE A 315 -11.15 -14.51 14.09
C ILE A 315 -9.78 -14.43 13.42
N SER A 316 -9.55 -13.45 12.56
CA SER A 316 -8.26 -13.25 11.89
C SER A 316 -7.09 -13.12 12.88
N ARG A 317 -7.29 -12.37 13.98
CA ARG A 317 -6.26 -12.21 15.02
C ARG A 317 -6.11 -13.45 15.89
N GLU A 318 -7.20 -13.92 16.47
CA GLU A 318 -7.14 -14.97 17.52
C GLU A 318 -6.85 -16.36 16.97
N SER A 319 -7.32 -16.67 15.74
CA SER A 319 -7.13 -18.00 15.14
C SER A 319 -5.92 -18.07 14.20
N TYR A 320 -5.52 -16.95 13.60
CA TYR A 320 -4.50 -16.93 12.53
C TYR A 320 -3.33 -15.99 12.82
N GLY A 321 -3.35 -15.22 13.89
CA GLY A 321 -2.26 -14.30 14.25
C GLY A 321 -2.11 -13.10 13.30
N LEU A 322 -3.11 -12.82 12.44
CA LEU A 322 -3.11 -11.64 11.57
C LEU A 322 -3.35 -10.36 12.37
N ALA A 323 -3.03 -9.22 11.79
CA ALA A 323 -3.33 -7.92 12.40
C ALA A 323 -4.84 -7.65 12.56
N GLY A 324 -5.67 -8.34 11.79
CA GLY A 324 -7.12 -8.23 11.76
C GLY A 324 -7.66 -8.05 10.35
N ALA A 325 -8.94 -7.73 10.25
CA ALA A 325 -9.60 -7.43 8.99
C ALA A 325 -9.25 -6.02 8.48
N VAL A 326 -9.33 -5.85 7.16
CA VAL A 326 -9.14 -4.58 6.46
C VAL A 326 -10.46 -4.16 5.82
N GLN A 327 -10.78 -2.87 5.93
CA GLN A 327 -11.96 -2.27 5.33
C GLN A 327 -11.62 -1.38 4.16
N HIS A 328 -12.09 -1.75 2.97
CA HIS A 328 -12.07 -0.89 1.79
C HIS A 328 -13.31 0.01 1.72
N GLY A 329 -13.24 1.10 0.93
CA GLY A 329 -14.36 2.01 0.72
C GLY A 329 -14.75 2.86 1.93
N ALA A 330 -13.92 2.93 2.96
CA ALA A 330 -14.19 3.70 4.17
C ALA A 330 -14.35 5.22 3.92
N SER A 331 -13.82 5.75 2.82
CA SER A 331 -13.98 7.17 2.43
C SER A 331 -15.44 7.60 2.20
N THR A 332 -16.35 6.65 2.02
CA THR A 332 -17.78 6.95 1.80
C THR A 332 -18.57 7.03 3.09
N LEU A 333 -17.94 6.76 4.23
CA LEU A 333 -18.57 6.78 5.55
C LEU A 333 -18.55 8.18 6.19
N PRO A 334 -19.57 8.52 6.98
CA PRO A 334 -19.53 9.69 7.83
C PRO A 334 -18.33 9.69 8.79
N GLN A 335 -17.63 10.81 8.90
CA GLN A 335 -16.41 10.93 9.72
C GLN A 335 -16.63 10.56 11.20
N ASN A 336 -17.83 10.77 11.72
CA ASN A 336 -18.18 10.41 13.08
C ASN A 336 -18.25 8.89 13.34
N LEU A 337 -18.09 8.05 12.32
CA LEU A 337 -18.00 6.59 12.46
C LEU A 337 -16.57 6.06 12.50
N PHE A 338 -15.57 6.88 12.18
CA PHE A 338 -14.18 6.41 12.09
C PHE A 338 -13.61 5.89 13.43
N HIS A 339 -14.11 6.39 14.56
CA HIS A 339 -13.70 5.90 15.89
C HIS A 339 -14.03 4.42 16.11
N LYS A 340 -15.02 3.88 15.40
CA LYS A 340 -15.40 2.47 15.51
C LYS A 340 -14.32 1.51 15.01
N PHE A 341 -13.55 1.87 14.00
CA PHE A 341 -12.54 0.97 13.46
C PHE A 341 -11.49 0.52 14.49
N PRO A 342 -10.86 1.42 15.27
CA PRO A 342 -9.97 1.00 16.34
C PRO A 342 -10.71 0.28 17.50
N GLU A 343 -11.95 0.62 17.80
CA GLU A 343 -12.76 -0.09 18.81
C GLU A 343 -13.03 -1.54 18.42
N LEU A 344 -13.26 -1.81 17.13
CA LEU A 344 -13.49 -3.14 16.56
C LEU A 344 -12.19 -3.85 16.15
N GLU A 345 -11.04 -3.27 16.50
CA GLU A 345 -9.73 -3.84 16.17
C GLU A 345 -9.54 -4.12 14.67
N THR A 346 -10.05 -3.24 13.81
CA THR A 346 -9.79 -3.28 12.37
C THR A 346 -8.33 -2.96 12.10
N ALA A 347 -7.63 -3.80 11.32
CA ALA A 347 -6.20 -3.64 11.06
C ALA A 347 -5.88 -2.36 10.28
N ALA A 348 -6.59 -2.15 9.19
CA ALA A 348 -6.43 -0.97 8.34
C ALA A 348 -7.75 -0.56 7.68
N ILE A 349 -7.83 0.71 7.31
CA ILE A 349 -8.90 1.27 6.46
C ILE A 349 -8.26 1.94 5.23
N HIS A 350 -8.84 1.70 4.07
CA HIS A 350 -8.35 2.26 2.81
C HIS A 350 -9.18 3.48 2.40
N LEU A 351 -8.49 4.60 2.19
CA LEU A 351 -9.05 5.92 1.96
C LEU A 351 -8.62 6.46 0.59
N ALA A 352 -9.48 6.32 -0.41
CA ALA A 352 -9.19 6.72 -1.78
C ALA A 352 -10.00 7.94 -2.23
N THR A 353 -11.33 7.85 -2.21
CA THR A 353 -12.23 8.86 -2.77
C THR A 353 -12.11 10.21 -2.05
N ASP A 354 -12.07 10.24 -0.72
CA ASP A 354 -11.93 11.49 0.04
C ASP A 354 -10.59 12.17 -0.20
N VAL A 355 -9.50 11.38 -0.24
CA VAL A 355 -8.16 11.90 -0.53
C VAL A 355 -8.14 12.56 -1.92
N GLN A 356 -8.76 11.92 -2.91
CA GLN A 356 -8.91 12.50 -4.25
C GLN A 356 -9.78 13.76 -4.24
N THR A 357 -10.93 13.72 -3.58
CA THR A 357 -11.87 14.84 -3.51
C THR A 357 -11.22 16.07 -2.86
N ILE A 358 -10.52 15.89 -1.74
CA ILE A 358 -9.78 16.96 -1.07
C ILE A 358 -8.72 17.55 -2.00
N THR A 359 -8.03 16.71 -2.76
CA THR A 359 -7.00 17.15 -3.71
C THR A 359 -7.59 18.05 -4.80
N TYR A 360 -8.70 17.65 -5.40
CA TYR A 360 -9.30 18.40 -6.52
C TYR A 360 -10.17 19.56 -6.09
N SER A 361 -10.87 19.48 -4.95
CA SER A 361 -11.75 20.58 -4.48
C SER A 361 -10.99 21.80 -3.97
N ARG A 362 -9.72 21.67 -3.61
CA ARG A 362 -8.87 22.77 -3.14
C ARG A 362 -7.89 23.30 -4.19
N SER A 363 -7.86 22.70 -5.37
CA SER A 363 -7.01 23.11 -6.50
C SER A 363 -7.72 24.15 -7.40
N LEU A 364 -8.95 24.48 -7.10
CA LEU A 364 -9.75 25.52 -7.75
C LEU A 364 -9.98 26.71 -6.80
#